data_7d4fa1ac54a8f0acbfaf20963eb883a7
#
_entry.id   7d4fa1ac54a8f0acbfaf20963eb883a7
#
_cell.length_a   1.000
_cell.length_b   1.000
_cell.length_c   1.000
_cell.angle_alpha   90.00
_cell.angle_beta   90.00
_cell.angle_gamma   90.00
#
_symmetry.space_group_name_H-M   'P 1'
#
loop_
_entity.id
_entity.type
_entity.pdbx_description
1 polymer ?
#
loop_
_entity_poly.entity_id
_entity_poly.type
_entity_poly.pdbx_seq_one_letter_code
_entity_poly.pdbx_strand_id
1 'polypeptide(L)'
;WRDKTVINYDNRNIASVMMQYYNINEKDESFQITKTNMDYQLSDFETKEMIGHNSKALDTYIASFRKLYAESFVTGTLNTDSLIKTQPLFELTVTTIDNKSTTIKVFNKKAEKKIYVDGDITMQDPERMFAFVNNEDWMVIQTNTFKKVMKELTELKK
;
A
#
# COMPACT_ATOMS: atom_id res chain seq x y z
N TRP A 1 -14.43 -13.99 16.25
CA TRP A 1 -14.33 -12.63 15.73
C TRP A 1 -12.86 -12.17 15.71
N ARG A 2 -12.42 -11.66 14.59
CA ARG A 2 -11.03 -11.21 14.40
C ARG A 2 -11.01 -9.75 13.99
N ASP A 3 -10.00 -9.05 14.46
CA ASP A 3 -9.77 -7.64 14.12
C ASP A 3 -9.31 -7.51 12.67
N LYS A 4 -10.03 -6.73 11.87
CA LYS A 4 -9.74 -6.49 10.45
C LYS A 4 -8.91 -5.23 10.23
N THR A 5 -8.37 -4.64 11.26
CA THR A 5 -7.52 -3.46 11.13
C THR A 5 -6.24 -3.83 10.40
N VAL A 6 -5.96 -3.13 9.30
CA VAL A 6 -4.71 -3.28 8.57
C VAL A 6 -3.72 -2.21 9.03
N ILE A 7 -4.10 -0.94 8.92
CA ILE A 7 -3.30 0.19 9.35
C ILE A 7 -4.21 1.21 10.03
N ASN A 8 -3.82 1.65 11.21
CA ASN A 8 -4.53 2.72 11.92
C ASN A 8 -3.53 3.50 12.77
N TYR A 9 -2.86 4.46 12.15
CA TYR A 9 -1.86 5.30 12.82
C TYR A 9 -2.23 6.77 12.71
N ASP A 10 -2.03 7.49 13.81
CA ASP A 10 -2.11 8.95 13.83
C ASP A 10 -0.90 9.50 13.06
N ASN A 11 -1.10 10.54 12.24
CA ASN A 11 -0.04 11.13 11.44
C ASN A 11 1.17 11.57 12.27
N ARG A 12 0.93 12.02 13.51
CA ARG A 12 2.00 12.48 14.41
C ARG A 12 2.90 11.33 14.86
N ASN A 13 2.41 10.10 14.80
CA ASN A 13 3.15 8.92 15.24
C ASN A 13 3.91 8.23 14.12
N ILE A 14 3.77 8.66 12.88
CA ILE A 14 4.43 8.04 11.74
C ILE A 14 5.85 8.56 11.62
N ALA A 15 6.83 7.66 11.68
CA ALA A 15 8.25 7.98 11.51
C ALA A 15 8.71 7.82 10.07
N SER A 16 8.22 6.79 9.37
CA SER A 16 8.60 6.56 7.99
C SER A 16 7.53 5.77 7.23
N VAL A 17 7.53 5.99 5.92
CA VAL A 17 6.71 5.24 4.98
C VAL A 17 7.60 4.81 3.83
N MET A 18 7.57 3.54 3.47
CA MET A 18 8.30 3.01 2.33
C MET A 18 7.30 2.36 1.37
N MET A 19 7.28 2.82 0.13
CA MET A 19 6.43 2.27 -0.93
C MET A 19 7.33 1.76 -2.05
N GLN A 20 7.23 0.47 -2.32
CA GLN A 20 7.97 -0.15 -3.41
C GLN A 20 7.01 -0.76 -4.41
N TYR A 21 7.02 -0.24 -5.64
CA TYR A 21 6.30 -0.81 -6.76
C TYR A 21 7.19 -1.81 -7.49
N TYR A 22 6.63 -2.92 -7.90
CA TYR A 22 7.37 -4.01 -8.52
C TYR A 22 7.22 -4.07 -10.04
N ASN A 23 6.11 -3.56 -10.58
CA ASN A 23 5.91 -3.51 -12.03
C ASN A 23 7.01 -2.64 -12.65
N ILE A 24 7.63 -3.13 -13.71
CA ILE A 24 8.73 -2.41 -14.38
C ILE A 24 8.33 -1.02 -14.86
N ASN A 25 7.06 -0.82 -15.19
CA ASN A 25 6.55 0.49 -15.63
C ASN A 25 6.27 1.44 -14.46
N GLU A 26 6.23 0.95 -13.23
CA GLU A 26 5.92 1.73 -12.04
C GLU A 26 7.07 1.76 -11.03
N LYS A 27 8.13 1.01 -11.29
CA LYS A 27 9.25 0.85 -10.37
C LYS A 27 9.88 2.19 -9.96
N ASP A 28 9.97 3.13 -10.90
CA ASP A 28 10.52 4.47 -10.65
C ASP A 28 9.59 5.34 -9.79
N GLU A 29 8.37 4.91 -9.57
CA GLU A 29 7.41 5.61 -8.73
C GLU A 29 7.49 5.19 -7.25
N SER A 30 8.46 4.34 -6.92
CA SER A 30 8.74 3.92 -5.54
C SER A 30 9.40 5.05 -4.76
N PHE A 31 9.06 5.17 -3.48
CA PHE A 31 9.54 6.28 -2.68
C PHE A 31 9.70 5.89 -1.21
N GLN A 32 10.37 6.76 -0.47
CA GLN A 32 10.49 6.68 0.97
C GLN A 32 10.22 8.06 1.57
N ILE A 33 9.46 8.08 2.66
CA ILE A 33 9.21 9.28 3.45
C ILE A 33 9.80 9.06 4.83
N THR A 34 10.58 10.03 5.32
CA THR A 34 11.21 9.95 6.65
C THR A 34 10.91 11.22 7.42
N LYS A 35 10.54 11.06 8.68
CA LYS A 35 10.32 12.20 9.57
C LYS A 35 11.66 12.81 9.97
N THR A 36 11.78 14.13 9.81
CA THR A 36 12.96 14.91 10.22
C THR A 36 12.49 16.02 11.14
N ASN A 37 12.93 16.03 12.39
CA ASN A 37 12.50 17.02 13.39
C ASN A 37 10.97 17.23 13.39
N MET A 38 10.49 18.30 12.80
CA MET A 38 9.06 18.66 12.77
C MET A 38 8.41 18.44 11.39
N ASP A 39 9.14 17.90 10.43
CA ASP A 39 8.69 17.80 9.04
C ASP A 39 8.99 16.42 8.47
N TYR A 40 8.63 16.22 7.21
CA TYR A 40 8.87 14.97 6.48
C TYR A 40 9.75 15.23 5.26
N GLN A 41 10.60 14.27 4.94
CA GLN A 41 11.49 14.30 3.78
C GLN A 41 11.11 13.18 2.82
N LEU A 42 10.88 13.54 1.55
CA LEU A 42 10.63 12.59 0.47
C LEU A 42 11.96 12.23 -0.19
N SER A 43 12.15 10.95 -0.48
CA SER A 43 13.34 10.48 -1.19
C SER A 43 13.00 9.34 -2.13
N ASP A 44 13.87 9.13 -3.11
CA ASP A 44 13.77 8.00 -4.03
C ASP A 44 14.03 6.70 -3.27
N PHE A 45 13.26 5.65 -3.58
CA PHE A 45 13.36 4.39 -2.87
C PHE A 45 14.72 3.70 -3.08
N GLU A 46 15.22 3.67 -4.32
CA GLU A 46 16.47 2.98 -4.65
C GLU A 46 17.71 3.80 -4.36
N THR A 47 17.73 5.04 -4.83
CA THR A 47 18.93 5.89 -4.72
C THR A 47 19.04 6.60 -3.39
N LYS A 48 17.95 6.71 -2.65
CA LYS A 48 17.84 7.46 -1.39
C LYS A 48 18.09 8.97 -1.55
N GLU A 49 18.10 9.46 -2.78
CA GLU A 49 18.24 10.90 -3.05
C GLU A 49 17.00 11.65 -2.57
N MET A 50 17.24 12.77 -1.89
CA MET A 50 16.17 13.65 -1.43
C MET A 50 15.48 14.31 -2.63
N ILE A 51 14.15 14.31 -2.62
CA ILE A 51 13.33 14.86 -3.70
C ILE A 51 12.48 15.99 -3.13
N GLY A 52 12.42 17.09 -3.87
CA GLY A 52 11.52 18.18 -3.51
C GLY A 52 10.07 17.70 -3.55
N HIS A 53 9.31 17.98 -2.50
CA HIS A 53 7.94 17.49 -2.36
C HIS A 53 6.93 18.62 -2.28
N ASN A 54 5.69 18.28 -2.61
CA ASN A 54 4.55 19.14 -2.38
C ASN A 54 4.09 18.92 -0.93
N SER A 55 4.28 19.94 -0.08
CA SER A 55 4.01 19.81 1.35
C SER A 55 2.56 19.40 1.65
N LYS A 56 1.61 19.99 0.94
CA LYS A 56 0.20 19.64 1.14
C LYS A 56 -0.11 18.20 0.74
N ALA A 57 0.41 17.76 -0.40
CA ALA A 57 0.22 16.38 -0.86
C ALA A 57 0.85 15.39 0.12
N LEU A 58 2.04 15.69 0.61
CA LEU A 58 2.74 14.83 1.56
C LEU A 58 2.00 14.75 2.90
N ASP A 59 1.58 15.88 3.43
CA ASP A 59 0.83 15.93 4.68
C ASP A 59 -0.50 15.17 4.58
N THR A 60 -1.20 15.33 3.47
CA THR A 60 -2.44 14.60 3.21
C THR A 60 -2.20 13.10 3.13
N TYR A 61 -1.12 12.71 2.47
CA TYR A 61 -0.75 11.29 2.35
C TYR A 61 -0.46 10.68 3.73
N ILE A 62 0.37 11.34 4.54
CA ILE A 62 0.71 10.87 5.89
C ILE A 62 -0.54 10.76 6.77
N ALA A 63 -1.48 11.70 6.63
CA ALA A 63 -2.72 11.67 7.40
C ALA A 63 -3.69 10.56 6.94
N SER A 64 -3.45 9.94 5.79
CA SER A 64 -4.36 8.94 5.23
C SER A 64 -4.19 7.54 5.83
N PHE A 65 -3.21 7.32 6.71
CA PHE A 65 -2.93 6.01 7.30
C PHE A 65 -3.78 5.70 8.53
N ARG A 66 -4.99 6.21 8.56
CA ARG A 66 -5.93 5.98 9.65
C ARG A 66 -7.11 5.17 9.16
N LYS A 67 -7.58 4.25 10.02
CA LYS A 67 -8.82 3.50 9.80
C LYS A 67 -8.83 2.72 8.48
N LEU A 68 -7.72 2.09 8.17
CA LEU A 68 -7.62 1.21 7.02
C LEU A 68 -7.94 -0.21 7.45
N TYR A 69 -9.15 -0.65 7.15
CA TYR A 69 -9.67 -1.96 7.53
C TYR A 69 -9.81 -2.85 6.30
N ALA A 70 -9.56 -4.14 6.49
CA ALA A 70 -9.85 -5.14 5.47
C ALA A 70 -11.35 -5.41 5.41
N GLU A 71 -11.82 -5.89 4.25
CA GLU A 71 -13.19 -6.36 4.09
C GLU A 71 -13.38 -7.68 4.83
N SER A 72 -12.43 -8.59 4.68
CA SER A 72 -12.50 -9.92 5.27
C SER A 72 -11.11 -10.57 5.33
N PHE A 73 -10.99 -11.64 6.09
CA PHE A 73 -9.86 -12.54 6.00
C PHE A 73 -10.07 -13.49 4.83
N VAL A 74 -8.97 -13.91 4.20
CA VAL A 74 -9.04 -14.92 3.16
C VAL A 74 -9.38 -16.26 3.80
N THR A 75 -10.41 -16.93 3.27
CA THR A 75 -10.85 -18.24 3.73
C THR A 75 -10.97 -19.19 2.54
N GLY A 76 -11.01 -20.49 2.82
CA GLY A 76 -11.27 -21.52 1.84
C GLY A 76 -10.03 -21.96 1.08
N THR A 77 -10.17 -22.14 -0.23
CA THR A 77 -9.22 -22.87 -1.06
C THR A 77 -8.18 -22.02 -1.77
N LEU A 78 -7.97 -20.78 -1.35
CA LEU A 78 -6.95 -19.92 -1.96
C LEU A 78 -5.57 -20.54 -1.76
N ASN A 79 -4.84 -20.73 -2.85
CA ASN A 79 -3.46 -21.23 -2.79
C ASN A 79 -2.51 -20.07 -2.49
N THR A 80 -2.33 -19.79 -1.20
CA THR A 80 -1.47 -18.70 -0.74
C THR A 80 0.00 -18.94 -1.04
N ASP A 81 0.44 -20.21 -1.04
CA ASP A 81 1.82 -20.54 -1.37
C ASP A 81 2.15 -20.21 -2.83
N SER A 82 1.20 -20.45 -3.74
CA SER A 82 1.35 -20.06 -5.14
C SER A 82 1.34 -18.55 -5.31
N LEU A 83 0.46 -17.87 -4.59
CA LEU A 83 0.30 -16.41 -4.66
C LEU A 83 1.55 -15.69 -4.17
N ILE A 84 2.14 -16.13 -3.07
CA ILE A 84 3.33 -15.49 -2.49
C ILE A 84 4.55 -15.59 -3.40
N LYS A 85 4.57 -16.57 -4.31
CA LYS A 85 5.64 -16.72 -5.29
C LYS A 85 5.50 -15.77 -6.47
N THR A 86 4.34 -15.17 -6.63
CA THR A 86 4.12 -14.17 -7.69
C THR A 86 4.66 -12.82 -7.22
N GLN A 87 4.89 -11.92 -8.17
CA GLN A 87 5.35 -10.59 -7.86
C GLN A 87 4.17 -9.76 -7.34
N PRO A 88 4.29 -9.12 -6.16
CA PRO A 88 3.23 -8.22 -5.69
C PRO A 88 3.14 -6.99 -6.57
N LEU A 89 2.01 -6.29 -6.51
CA LEU A 89 1.86 -4.99 -7.14
C LEU A 89 2.75 -3.98 -6.44
N PHE A 90 2.70 -3.98 -5.13
CA PHE A 90 3.55 -3.12 -4.31
C PHE A 90 3.69 -3.69 -2.91
N GLU A 91 4.70 -3.19 -2.22
CA GLU A 91 4.93 -3.45 -0.80
C GLU A 91 5.00 -2.10 -0.09
N LEU A 92 4.17 -1.95 0.94
CA LEU A 92 4.06 -0.72 1.73
C LEU A 92 4.43 -1.02 3.17
N THR A 93 5.39 -0.28 3.71
CA THR A 93 5.79 -0.39 5.11
C THR A 93 5.64 0.96 5.80
N VAL A 94 4.89 0.98 6.89
CA VAL A 94 4.70 2.17 7.72
C VAL A 94 5.30 1.88 9.09
N THR A 95 6.20 2.74 9.54
CA THR A 95 6.86 2.62 10.83
C THR A 95 6.52 3.82 11.70
N THR A 96 6.20 3.56 12.96
CA THR A 96 5.88 4.60 13.93
C THR A 96 7.13 5.04 14.69
N ILE A 97 7.02 6.17 15.40
CA ILE A 97 8.13 6.72 16.19
C ILE A 97 8.55 5.81 17.34
N ASP A 98 7.66 4.92 17.80
CA ASP A 98 7.97 3.92 18.84
C ASP A 98 8.36 2.55 18.22
N ASN A 99 8.77 2.54 16.95
CA ASN A 99 9.27 1.38 16.21
C ASN A 99 8.28 0.24 15.97
N LYS A 100 7.00 0.53 16.02
CA LYS A 100 5.98 -0.40 15.50
C LYS A 100 5.91 -0.26 14.00
N SER A 101 5.85 -1.36 13.28
CA SER A 101 5.69 -1.30 11.84
C SER A 101 4.63 -2.26 11.32
N THR A 102 4.00 -1.85 10.24
CA THR A 102 3.07 -2.67 9.48
C THR A 102 3.56 -2.74 8.05
N THR A 103 3.72 -3.95 7.54
CA THR A 103 4.10 -4.20 6.16
C THR A 103 2.96 -4.91 5.45
N ILE A 104 2.56 -4.41 4.29
CA ILE A 104 1.57 -5.08 3.45
C ILE A 104 2.16 -5.32 2.07
N LYS A 105 1.98 -6.54 1.56
CA LYS A 105 2.25 -6.88 0.16
C LYS A 105 0.91 -7.07 -0.51
N VAL A 106 0.67 -6.35 -1.59
CA VAL A 106 -0.63 -6.34 -2.25
C VAL A 106 -0.53 -7.04 -3.59
N PHE A 107 -1.48 -7.94 -3.83
CA PHE A 107 -1.55 -8.78 -5.04
C PHE A 107 -2.90 -8.58 -5.71
N ASN A 108 -2.91 -8.73 -7.02
CA ASN A 108 -4.16 -8.74 -7.78
C ASN A 108 -5.03 -9.92 -7.37
N LYS A 109 -6.34 -9.67 -7.29
CA LYS A 109 -7.35 -10.71 -7.07
C LYS A 109 -8.03 -11.00 -8.38
N LYS A 110 -8.18 -12.28 -8.73
CA LYS A 110 -8.93 -12.66 -9.92
C LYS A 110 -10.42 -12.38 -9.69
N ALA A 111 -11.08 -11.87 -10.72
CA ALA A 111 -12.52 -11.69 -10.70
C ALA A 111 -13.21 -13.06 -10.71
N GLU A 112 -14.26 -13.23 -9.92
CA GLU A 112 -15.06 -14.45 -9.91
C GLU A 112 -15.87 -14.61 -11.19
N LYS A 113 -16.17 -13.51 -11.86
CA LYS A 113 -16.88 -13.45 -13.13
C LYS A 113 -16.12 -12.54 -14.08
N LYS A 114 -16.35 -12.73 -15.39
CA LYS A 114 -15.85 -11.78 -16.38
C LYS A 114 -16.45 -10.40 -16.12
N ILE A 115 -15.61 -9.40 -16.01
CA ILE A 115 -16.01 -8.03 -15.74
C ILE A 115 -15.62 -7.16 -16.93
N TYR A 116 -16.48 -6.27 -17.35
CA TYR A 116 -16.20 -5.28 -18.38
C TYR A 116 -15.74 -3.99 -17.73
N VAL A 117 -14.56 -3.54 -18.12
CA VAL A 117 -14.01 -2.25 -17.67
C VAL A 117 -13.62 -1.48 -18.93
N ASP A 118 -14.22 -0.30 -19.12
CA ASP A 118 -13.99 0.56 -20.29
C ASP A 118 -14.16 -0.20 -21.62
N GLY A 119 -15.12 -1.12 -21.69
CA GLY A 119 -15.39 -1.89 -22.88
C GLY A 119 -14.56 -3.16 -23.05
N ASP A 120 -13.55 -3.36 -22.21
CA ASP A 120 -12.68 -4.53 -22.26
C ASP A 120 -13.03 -5.53 -21.16
N ILE A 121 -12.80 -6.82 -21.44
CA ILE A 121 -13.00 -7.89 -20.46
C ILE A 121 -11.75 -8.00 -19.60
N THR A 122 -11.93 -7.96 -18.27
CA THR A 122 -10.82 -8.20 -17.35
C THR A 122 -11.08 -9.46 -16.52
N MET A 123 -10.01 -10.20 -16.24
CA MET A 123 -10.02 -11.34 -15.32
C MET A 123 -9.59 -10.93 -13.92
N GLN A 124 -9.21 -9.66 -13.72
CA GLN A 124 -8.83 -9.14 -12.41
C GLN A 124 -9.98 -8.35 -11.81
N ASP A 125 -10.17 -8.51 -10.49
CA ASP A 125 -11.21 -7.78 -9.76
C ASP A 125 -10.77 -6.31 -9.63
N PRO A 126 -11.53 -5.36 -10.20
CA PRO A 126 -11.16 -3.94 -10.08
C PRO A 126 -11.48 -3.34 -8.71
N GLU A 127 -12.29 -4.00 -7.90
CA GLU A 127 -12.76 -3.48 -6.61
C GLU A 127 -12.01 -4.04 -5.42
N ARG A 128 -11.36 -5.19 -5.58
CA ARG A 128 -10.72 -5.91 -4.46
C ARG A 128 -9.33 -6.40 -4.82
N MET A 129 -8.50 -6.50 -3.80
CA MET A 129 -7.13 -7.01 -3.90
C MET A 129 -6.84 -7.92 -2.71
N PHE A 130 -5.82 -8.76 -2.82
CA PHE A 130 -5.30 -9.51 -1.69
C PHE A 130 -4.17 -8.74 -1.03
N ALA A 131 -4.16 -8.72 0.29
CA ALA A 131 -3.08 -8.13 1.08
C ALA A 131 -2.51 -9.17 2.03
N PHE A 132 -1.20 -9.32 2.00
CA PHE A 132 -0.47 -10.14 2.96
C PHE A 132 0.10 -9.20 4.01
N VAL A 133 -0.45 -9.24 5.22
CA VAL A 133 -0.19 -8.26 6.27
C VAL A 133 0.81 -8.84 7.27
N ASN A 134 1.93 -8.16 7.44
CA ASN A 134 3.01 -8.51 8.36
C ASN A 134 3.55 -9.94 8.15
N ASN A 135 3.49 -10.42 6.91
CA ASN A 135 3.89 -11.79 6.54
C ASN A 135 3.14 -12.87 7.35
N GLU A 136 1.92 -12.58 7.76
CA GLU A 136 1.17 -13.41 8.68
C GLU A 136 -0.26 -13.65 8.22
N ASP A 137 -1.01 -12.60 7.94
CA ASP A 137 -2.43 -12.70 7.62
C ASP A 137 -2.73 -12.33 6.17
N TRP A 138 -3.47 -13.20 5.49
CA TRP A 138 -4.03 -12.90 4.17
C TRP A 138 -5.41 -12.31 4.33
N MET A 139 -5.59 -11.13 3.75
CA MET A 139 -6.82 -10.37 3.84
C MET A 139 -7.29 -9.92 2.46
N VAL A 140 -8.59 -9.70 2.33
CA VAL A 140 -9.19 -9.05 1.16
C VAL A 140 -9.38 -7.58 1.51
N ILE A 141 -8.81 -6.71 0.69
CA ILE A 141 -8.96 -5.26 0.85
C ILE A 141 -9.71 -4.67 -0.33
N GLN A 142 -10.46 -3.62 -0.07
CA GLN A 142 -11.16 -2.88 -1.12
C GLN A 142 -10.23 -1.83 -1.71
N THR A 143 -10.11 -1.82 -3.04
CA THR A 143 -9.28 -0.86 -3.76
C THR A 143 -9.66 0.57 -3.39
N ASN A 144 -10.96 0.84 -3.33
CA ASN A 144 -11.46 2.18 -3.03
C ASN A 144 -11.05 2.67 -1.61
N THR A 145 -11.01 1.76 -0.64
CA THR A 145 -10.60 2.09 0.73
C THR A 145 -9.11 2.41 0.80
N PHE A 146 -8.28 1.66 0.08
CA PHE A 146 -6.83 1.78 0.15
C PHE A 146 -6.24 2.73 -0.90
N LYS A 147 -7.07 3.25 -1.81
CA LYS A 147 -6.64 4.17 -2.88
C LYS A 147 -5.87 5.36 -2.35
N LYS A 148 -6.27 5.90 -1.20
CA LYS A 148 -5.63 7.09 -0.60
C LYS A 148 -4.18 6.87 -0.19
N VAL A 149 -3.76 5.62 0.03
CA VAL A 149 -2.37 5.29 0.37
C VAL A 149 -1.60 4.68 -0.80
N MET A 150 -2.27 4.44 -1.92
CA MET A 150 -1.67 3.89 -3.14
C MET A 150 -1.23 5.03 -4.06
N LYS A 151 -0.30 5.84 -3.58
CA LYS A 151 0.21 6.99 -4.33
C LYS A 151 1.55 6.67 -4.99
N GLU A 152 1.82 7.37 -6.08
CA GLU A 152 3.09 7.28 -6.80
C GLU A 152 3.97 8.48 -6.44
N LEU A 153 5.28 8.33 -6.62
CA LEU A 153 6.23 9.40 -6.35
C LEU A 153 5.86 10.69 -7.07
N THR A 154 5.43 10.58 -8.33
CA THR A 154 5.01 11.74 -9.14
C THR A 154 3.89 12.55 -8.48
N GLU A 155 3.01 11.92 -7.72
CA GLU A 155 1.89 12.59 -7.05
C GLU A 155 2.33 13.35 -5.79
N LEU A 156 3.49 13.03 -5.23
CA LEU A 156 3.98 13.62 -3.99
C LEU A 156 5.07 14.66 -4.21
N LYS A 157 5.78 14.58 -5.32
CA LYS A 157 6.88 15.52 -5.59
C LYS A 157 6.37 16.88 -6.07
N LYS A 158 7.25 17.84 -5.95
CA LYS A 158 6.97 19.23 -6.30
C LYS A 158 6.80 19.43 -7.81
#